data_bc23868096cfb54d4c6278529449bb1a
#
_entry.id   bc23868096cfb54d4c6278529449bb1a
#
_cell.length_a   1.000
_cell.length_b   1.000
_cell.length_c   1.000
_cell.angle_alpha   90.00
_cell.angle_beta   90.00
_cell.angle_gamma   90.00
#
_symmetry.space_group_name_H-M   'P 1'
#
loop_
_entity.id
_entity.type
_entity.pdbx_description
1 polymer ?
#
loop_
_entity_poly.entity_id
_entity_poly.type
_entity_poly.pdbx_seq_one_letter_code
_entity_poly.pdbx_strand_id
1 'polypeptide(L)'
;MSNPRSRHFKASLAGMALLATAACATLDDKHGYVPEESALNDVVVGRDTRDTVSLIIGRPGTTGIVDDGGWFYVRSDYERFLWREPVETNREVVAISFTEAGVVSN
;
A
#
# COMPACT_ATOMS: atom_id res chain seq x y z
N MET A 1 6.57 -56.46 16.34
CA MET A 1 7.56 -55.91 15.41
C MET A 1 6.88 -54.83 14.60
N SER A 2 7.25 -53.60 14.72
CA SER A 2 6.74 -52.48 13.94
C SER A 2 7.34 -52.53 12.53
N ASN A 3 6.50 -52.62 11.54
CA ASN A 3 6.91 -52.73 10.15
C ASN A 3 7.54 -51.39 9.70
N PRO A 4 8.83 -51.34 9.27
CA PRO A 4 9.50 -50.11 8.93
C PRO A 4 8.80 -49.33 7.77
N ARG A 5 8.05 -50.01 6.94
CA ARG A 5 7.27 -49.42 5.84
C ARG A 5 6.14 -48.49 6.34
N SER A 6 5.57 -48.76 7.52
CA SER A 6 4.48 -47.95 8.07
C SER A 6 4.97 -46.63 8.69
N ARG A 7 6.24 -46.55 9.11
CA ARG A 7 6.84 -45.35 9.68
C ARG A 7 7.10 -44.28 8.62
N HIS A 8 7.57 -44.70 7.45
CA HIS A 8 7.82 -43.78 6.32
C HIS A 8 6.52 -43.24 5.72
N PHE A 9 5.46 -44.05 5.68
CA PHE A 9 4.15 -43.63 5.20
C PHE A 9 3.51 -42.57 6.09
N LYS A 10 3.62 -42.72 7.40
CA LYS A 10 3.13 -41.73 8.37
C LYS A 10 3.91 -40.41 8.31
N ALA A 11 5.23 -40.47 8.14
CA ALA A 11 6.07 -39.27 7.98
C ALA A 11 5.78 -38.53 6.67
N SER A 12 5.52 -39.25 5.59
CA SER A 12 5.15 -38.65 4.28
C SER A 12 3.80 -37.95 4.32
N LEU A 13 2.81 -38.54 5.00
CA LEU A 13 1.49 -37.93 5.20
C LEU A 13 1.55 -36.65 6.04
N ALA A 14 2.37 -36.63 7.11
CA ALA A 14 2.58 -35.45 7.95
C ALA A 14 3.28 -34.31 7.17
N GLY A 15 4.26 -34.61 6.32
CA GLY A 15 4.95 -33.65 5.45
C GLY A 15 4.02 -33.03 4.40
N MET A 16 3.12 -33.85 3.83
CA MET A 16 2.15 -33.38 2.84
C MET A 16 1.05 -32.53 3.46
N ALA A 17 0.62 -32.81 4.67
CA ALA A 17 -0.33 -31.99 5.42
C ALA A 17 0.24 -30.60 5.78
N LEU A 18 1.53 -30.49 6.12
CA LEU A 18 2.22 -29.23 6.41
C LEU A 18 2.35 -28.33 5.17
N LEU A 19 2.59 -28.91 3.99
CA LEU A 19 2.64 -28.18 2.72
C LEU A 19 1.29 -27.63 2.29
N ALA A 20 0.19 -28.31 2.62
CA ALA A 20 -1.17 -27.89 2.29
C ALA A 20 -1.63 -26.65 3.10
N THR A 21 -1.08 -26.41 4.30
CA THR A 21 -1.44 -25.26 5.13
C THR A 21 -0.80 -23.94 4.66
N ALA A 22 0.29 -24.01 3.91
CA ALA A 22 0.96 -22.83 3.33
C ALA A 22 0.21 -22.24 2.13
N ALA A 23 -0.73 -22.98 1.53
CA ALA A 23 -1.44 -22.57 0.32
C ALA A 23 -2.62 -21.60 0.56
N CYS A 24 -2.93 -21.27 1.81
CA CYS A 24 -4.07 -20.41 2.16
C CYS A 24 -3.66 -19.01 2.59
N ALA A 25 -2.47 -18.52 2.20
CA ALA A 25 -2.03 -17.18 2.52
C ALA A 25 -2.80 -16.15 1.67
N THR A 26 -3.34 -15.12 2.32
CA THR A 26 -3.79 -13.90 1.66
C THR A 26 -2.59 -13.07 1.22
N LEU A 27 -2.69 -12.49 0.04
CA LEU A 27 -1.71 -11.55 -0.48
C LEU A 27 -2.25 -10.13 -0.37
N ASP A 28 -1.48 -9.27 0.26
CA ASP A 28 -1.77 -7.84 0.36
C ASP A 28 -1.04 -7.10 -0.76
N ASP A 29 -1.80 -6.48 -1.66
CA ASP A 29 -1.28 -5.66 -2.74
C ASP A 29 -1.56 -4.18 -2.44
N LYS A 30 -0.49 -3.38 -2.38
CA LYS A 30 -0.59 -1.92 -2.18
C LYS A 30 -0.33 -1.19 -3.48
N HIS A 31 -1.25 -0.34 -3.88
CA HIS A 31 -1.17 0.47 -5.09
C HIS A 31 -1.20 1.95 -4.76
N GLY A 32 -0.28 2.70 -5.36
CA GLY A 32 -0.15 4.13 -5.16
C GLY A 32 0.75 4.49 -3.99
N TYR A 33 0.83 5.79 -3.71
CA TYR A 33 1.69 6.35 -2.69
C TYR A 33 0.96 7.47 -1.93
N VAL A 34 1.00 7.38 -0.62
CA VAL A 34 0.63 8.45 0.31
C VAL A 34 1.81 8.67 1.25
N PRO A 35 2.26 9.92 1.44
CA PRO A 35 3.32 10.24 2.39
C PRO A 35 2.93 9.85 3.81
N GLU A 36 3.91 9.50 4.63
CA GLU A 36 3.67 9.26 6.05
C GLU A 36 3.27 10.55 6.77
N GLU A 37 2.46 10.43 7.81
CA GLU A 37 1.97 11.54 8.61
C GLU A 37 3.12 12.41 9.18
N SER A 38 4.23 11.79 9.57
CA SER A 38 5.43 12.49 10.03
C SER A 38 6.00 13.45 8.98
N ALA A 39 6.06 13.01 7.73
CA ALA A 39 6.54 13.83 6.62
C ALA A 39 5.52 14.93 6.22
N LEU A 40 4.23 14.65 6.34
CA LEU A 40 3.18 15.65 6.11
C LEU A 40 3.24 16.79 7.14
N ASN A 41 3.59 16.49 8.38
CA ASN A 41 3.76 17.48 9.44
C ASN A 41 4.93 18.45 9.19
N ASP A 42 5.89 18.07 8.36
CA ASP A 42 7.01 18.94 7.96
C ASP A 42 6.60 19.98 6.91
N VAL A 43 5.46 19.78 6.24
CA VAL A 43 4.91 20.75 5.28
C VAL A 43 4.19 21.87 6.01
N VAL A 44 4.61 23.10 5.78
CA VAL A 44 4.06 24.30 6.46
C VAL A 44 3.18 25.10 5.49
N VAL A 45 1.91 25.22 5.84
CA VAL A 45 0.93 26.05 5.13
C VAL A 45 1.36 27.51 5.16
N GLY A 46 1.26 28.17 4.02
CA GLY A 46 1.62 29.58 3.85
C GLY A 46 3.11 29.85 3.66
N ARG A 47 3.97 28.82 3.80
CA ARG A 47 5.43 28.93 3.62
C ARG A 47 5.95 28.07 2.49
N ASP A 48 5.58 26.77 2.50
CA ASP A 48 6.12 25.82 1.55
C ASP A 48 5.48 25.97 0.18
N THR A 49 6.30 25.74 -0.85
CA THR A 49 5.90 25.83 -2.25
C THR A 49 5.82 24.43 -2.87
N ARG A 50 5.33 24.32 -4.11
CA ARG A 50 5.35 23.05 -4.83
C ARG A 50 6.74 22.41 -4.87
N ASP A 51 7.78 23.21 -5.03
CA ASP A 51 9.15 22.70 -5.09
C ASP A 51 9.60 22.16 -3.73
N THR A 52 9.35 22.88 -2.63
CA THR A 52 9.71 22.40 -1.29
C THR A 52 8.88 21.19 -0.88
N VAL A 53 7.59 21.15 -1.18
CA VAL A 53 6.74 19.98 -0.94
C VAL A 53 7.25 18.76 -1.71
N SER A 54 7.69 18.94 -2.95
CA SER A 54 8.25 17.83 -3.74
C SER A 54 9.54 17.25 -3.15
N LEU A 55 10.31 18.06 -2.42
CA LEU A 55 11.52 17.61 -1.72
C LEU A 55 11.21 16.90 -0.41
N ILE A 56 10.16 17.34 0.30
CA ILE A 56 9.76 16.77 1.60
C ILE A 56 9.04 15.44 1.43
N ILE A 57 8.02 15.41 0.58
CA ILE A 57 7.10 14.25 0.44
C ILE A 57 7.08 13.63 -0.95
N GLY A 58 7.83 14.17 -1.89
CA GLY A 58 7.81 13.71 -3.28
C GLY A 58 6.63 14.26 -4.09
N ARG A 59 6.64 14.00 -5.39
CA ARG A 59 5.54 14.37 -6.28
C ARG A 59 4.45 13.29 -6.28
N PRO A 60 3.17 13.67 -6.40
CA PRO A 60 2.09 12.69 -6.55
C PRO A 60 2.19 11.97 -7.90
N GLY A 61 1.69 10.73 -7.95
CA GLY A 61 1.62 9.95 -9.19
C GLY A 61 0.63 10.52 -10.21
N THR A 62 -0.38 11.25 -9.73
CA THR A 62 -1.36 11.96 -10.56
C THR A 62 -1.54 13.38 -10.08
N THR A 63 -1.38 14.34 -10.98
CA THR A 63 -1.81 15.72 -10.75
C THR A 63 -3.26 15.86 -11.20
N GLY A 64 -4.07 16.61 -10.43
CA GLY A 64 -5.47 16.83 -10.76
C GLY A 64 -5.62 17.44 -12.16
N ILE A 65 -6.41 16.79 -12.99
CA ILE A 65 -6.69 17.22 -14.39
C ILE A 65 -7.60 18.45 -14.42
N VAL A 66 -8.28 18.73 -13.30
CA VAL A 66 -9.36 19.73 -13.25
C VAL A 66 -8.91 21.09 -12.72
N ASP A 67 -7.82 21.15 -11.97
CA ASP A 67 -7.30 22.38 -11.40
C ASP A 67 -5.79 22.30 -11.17
N ASP A 68 -5.05 23.26 -11.70
CA ASP A 68 -3.61 23.41 -11.40
C ASP A 68 -3.33 23.69 -9.91
N GLY A 69 -4.39 23.78 -9.09
CA GLY A 69 -4.36 24.20 -7.71
C GLY A 69 -4.02 23.10 -6.69
N GLY A 70 -4.08 21.82 -7.03
CA GLY A 70 -3.96 20.76 -6.04
C GLY A 70 -3.12 19.56 -6.44
N TRP A 71 -2.49 18.94 -5.46
CA TRP A 71 -1.82 17.65 -5.57
C TRP A 71 -2.56 16.60 -4.74
N PHE A 72 -2.78 15.44 -5.36
CA PHE A 72 -3.51 14.35 -4.74
C PHE A 72 -2.61 13.12 -4.65
N TYR A 73 -2.42 12.64 -3.45
CA TYR A 73 -1.73 11.39 -3.17
C TYR A 73 -2.79 10.35 -2.84
N VAL A 74 -2.82 9.25 -3.56
CA VAL A 74 -3.81 8.19 -3.39
C VAL A 74 -3.10 6.86 -3.22
N ARG A 75 -3.46 6.13 -2.16
CA ARG A 75 -3.05 4.76 -1.94
C ARG A 75 -4.29 3.89 -1.76
N SER A 76 -4.33 2.77 -2.42
CA SER A 76 -5.35 1.74 -2.24
C SER A 76 -4.67 0.43 -1.87
N ASP A 77 -5.15 -0.17 -0.81
CA ASP A 77 -4.72 -1.47 -0.35
C ASP A 77 -5.76 -2.51 -0.78
N TYR A 78 -5.31 -3.58 -1.42
CA TYR A 78 -6.16 -4.67 -1.90
C TYR A 78 -5.76 -5.97 -1.22
N GLU A 79 -6.75 -6.75 -0.85
CA GLU A 79 -6.57 -8.11 -0.36
C GLU A 79 -6.97 -9.10 -1.45
N ARG A 80 -6.07 -10.01 -1.77
CA ARG A 80 -6.31 -11.09 -2.72
C ARG A 80 -6.24 -12.43 -2.01
N PHE A 81 -7.33 -13.17 -2.07
CA PHE A 81 -7.39 -14.52 -1.54
C PHE A 81 -7.54 -15.53 -2.69
N LEU A 82 -6.47 -16.31 -2.94
CA LEU A 82 -6.42 -17.39 -3.94
C LEU A 82 -6.97 -16.96 -5.32
N TRP A 83 -8.10 -17.55 -5.75
CA TRP A 83 -8.75 -17.31 -7.04
C TRP A 83 -9.82 -16.21 -7.02
N ARG A 84 -10.05 -15.57 -5.89
CA ARG A 84 -11.04 -14.50 -5.77
C ARG A 84 -10.53 -13.20 -6.37
N GLU A 85 -11.45 -12.38 -6.84
CA GLU A 85 -11.10 -11.03 -7.27
C GLU A 85 -10.52 -10.23 -6.09
N PRO A 86 -9.50 -9.38 -6.35
CA PRO A 86 -8.95 -8.49 -5.34
C PRO A 86 -10.04 -7.58 -4.80
N VAL A 87 -10.12 -7.44 -3.49
CA VAL A 87 -11.05 -6.53 -2.80
C VAL A 87 -10.26 -5.37 -2.23
N GLU A 88 -10.70 -4.15 -2.51
CA GLU A 88 -10.14 -2.96 -1.87
C GLU A 88 -10.55 -2.95 -0.40
N THR A 89 -9.55 -3.01 0.48
CA THR A 89 -9.75 -3.05 1.93
C THR A 89 -9.56 -1.69 2.57
N ASN A 90 -8.70 -0.84 1.96
CA ASN A 90 -8.44 0.51 2.44
C ASN A 90 -8.11 1.44 1.28
N ARG A 91 -8.55 2.69 1.40
CA ARG A 91 -8.15 3.78 0.51
C ARG A 91 -7.82 5.01 1.32
N GLU A 92 -6.64 5.53 1.10
CA GLU A 92 -6.16 6.76 1.73
C GLU A 92 -5.91 7.82 0.66
N VAL A 93 -6.40 9.02 0.91
CA VAL A 93 -6.24 10.17 0.01
C VAL A 93 -5.73 11.35 0.82
N VAL A 94 -4.61 11.92 0.37
CA VAL A 94 -4.09 13.19 0.89
C VAL A 94 -4.16 14.22 -0.22
N ALA A 95 -4.78 15.35 0.04
CA ALA A 95 -4.90 16.47 -0.87
C ALA A 95 -4.14 17.68 -0.34
N ILE A 96 -3.29 18.26 -1.15
CA ILE A 96 -2.57 19.50 -0.85
C ILE A 96 -2.99 20.55 -1.87
N SER A 97 -3.54 21.66 -1.37
CA SER A 97 -3.95 22.79 -2.19
C SER A 97 -2.87 23.87 -2.22
N PHE A 98 -2.73 24.53 -3.35
CA PHE A 98 -1.77 25.63 -3.54
C PHE A 98 -2.50 26.88 -3.99
N THR A 99 -1.94 28.05 -3.61
CA THR A 99 -2.37 29.34 -4.15
C THR A 99 -1.90 29.50 -5.60
N GLU A 100 -2.38 30.53 -6.30
CA GLU A 100 -1.90 30.91 -7.65
C GLU A 100 -0.38 31.17 -7.67
N ALA A 101 0.19 31.66 -6.58
CA ALA A 101 1.63 31.82 -6.41
C ALA A 101 2.40 30.51 -6.17
N GLY A 102 1.68 29.36 -6.02
CA GLY A 102 2.28 28.05 -5.80
C GLY A 102 2.67 27.75 -4.35
N VAL A 103 2.10 28.47 -3.40
CA VAL A 103 2.32 28.28 -1.96
C VAL A 103 1.21 27.39 -1.39
N VAL A 104 1.57 26.48 -0.47
CA VAL A 104 0.61 25.59 0.20
C VAL A 104 -0.46 26.42 0.93
N SER A 105 -1.72 26.17 0.62
CA SER A 105 -2.88 26.85 1.23
C SER A 105 -3.67 25.95 2.18
N ASN A 106 -3.64 24.61 1.96
CA ASN A 106 -4.30 23.62 2.81
C ASN A 106 -3.70 22.23 2.56
#